data_281276727a950e2b2a31fdd432e36277
#
_entry.id   281276727a950e2b2a31fdd432e36277
#
_cell.length_a   1.000
_cell.length_b   1.000
_cell.length_c   1.000
_cell.angle_alpha   90.00
_cell.angle_beta   90.00
_cell.angle_gamma   90.00
#
_symmetry.space_group_name_H-M   'P 1'
#
loop_
_entity.id
_entity.type
_entity.pdbx_description
1 polymer ?
#
loop_
_entity_poly.entity_id
_entity_poly.type
_entity_poly.pdbx_seq_one_letter_code
_entity_poly.pdbx_strand_id
1 'polypeptide(L)'
;MKTAIWLYLFLFIAFFDLHAQYPILTPFAISLGAAPSFIGLMMGLYSVTHLPGNMMASVYVDRIGSRPFIVGSLLLAGVILLFQAVVTSPWQLLVLRSIAGFVLAFLSPACLSLLARLSSDTSQQGKLMAGNGLVHTLASVLSPAVGAILVAKLGFTSAFFILGIILIVTAVLALFYIKEDKTQLRQKLTEKAHEAPKAPYHNSIIQGENTLKSPPLSWNIFLIPVGLSCAQGILTFELPLMVQNNGSIMTTGLLFTVISLGSLITLCMLFINRFNPAYRTVLGSISLAIFYFLLATDAPIPFMGILLLIGMSKGIVFPALSHWLIQLSNGQKYGRTFSILAIASSIGAFLGPFLAGQLRDFISPYFISFVMLTLALAFNALPDRKSPNLSSKLL
;
A
#
# COMPACT_ATOMS: atom_id res chain seq x y z
N MET A 1 -7.87 10.29 23.39
CA MET A 1 -6.50 10.57 22.92
C MET A 1 -5.49 9.46 23.26
N LYS A 2 -5.47 8.89 24.47
CA LYS A 2 -4.52 7.79 24.82
C LYS A 2 -4.61 6.59 23.86
N THR A 3 -5.81 6.13 23.52
CA THR A 3 -6.02 5.00 22.60
C THR A 3 -5.49 5.28 21.18
N ALA A 4 -5.62 6.53 20.67
CA ALA A 4 -5.07 6.90 19.37
C ALA A 4 -3.54 6.78 19.32
N ILE A 5 -2.85 7.19 20.37
CA ILE A 5 -1.38 7.07 20.46
C ILE A 5 -0.94 5.60 20.36
N TRP A 6 -1.63 4.70 21.08
CA TRP A 6 -1.35 3.28 21.01
C TRP A 6 -1.62 2.71 19.62
N LEU A 7 -2.71 3.10 18.95
CA LEU A 7 -3.00 2.66 17.60
C LEU A 7 -1.94 3.14 16.60
N TYR A 8 -1.47 4.37 16.73
CA TYR A 8 -0.35 4.87 15.92
C TYR A 8 0.94 4.11 16.18
N LEU A 9 1.24 3.75 17.42
CA LEU A 9 2.40 2.92 17.74
C LEU A 9 2.30 1.54 17.08
N PHE A 10 1.13 0.89 17.15
CA PHE A 10 0.94 -0.43 16.55
C PHE A 10 1.03 -0.37 15.02
N LEU A 11 0.45 0.65 14.40
CA LEU A 11 0.58 0.90 12.97
C LEU A 11 2.02 1.21 12.59
N PHE A 12 2.73 2.01 13.38
CA PHE A 12 4.15 2.32 13.15
C PHE A 12 4.98 1.05 13.14
N ILE A 13 4.83 0.19 14.15
CA ILE A 13 5.61 -1.05 14.25
C ILE A 13 5.28 -2.01 13.10
N ALA A 14 4.02 -2.09 12.70
CA ALA A 14 3.61 -2.92 11.56
C ALA A 14 4.16 -2.40 10.23
N PHE A 15 4.08 -1.09 9.98
CA PHE A 15 4.68 -0.49 8.78
C PHE A 15 6.21 -0.54 8.84
N PHE A 16 6.78 -0.40 10.03
CA PHE A 16 8.22 -0.54 10.25
C PHE A 16 8.68 -1.93 9.84
N ASP A 17 8.02 -2.99 10.31
CA ASP A 17 8.33 -4.36 9.93
C ASP A 17 8.23 -4.57 8.41
N LEU A 18 7.13 -4.12 7.80
CA LEU A 18 6.92 -4.25 6.37
C LEU A 18 8.06 -3.63 5.54
N HIS A 19 8.43 -2.38 5.86
CA HIS A 19 9.46 -1.66 5.09
C HIS A 19 10.89 -2.10 5.45
N ALA A 20 11.13 -2.56 6.70
CA ALA A 20 12.42 -3.11 7.10
C ALA A 20 12.78 -4.37 6.30
N GLN A 21 11.79 -5.12 5.86
CA GLN A 21 11.99 -6.33 5.06
C GLN A 21 12.35 -6.06 3.59
N TYR A 22 12.12 -4.84 3.04
CA TYR A 22 12.44 -4.53 1.65
C TYR A 22 13.92 -4.78 1.28
N PRO A 23 14.91 -4.27 2.02
CA PRO A 23 16.30 -4.57 1.73
C PRO A 23 16.74 -5.99 2.13
N ILE A 24 15.94 -6.68 2.96
CA ILE A 24 16.34 -7.96 3.56
C ILE A 24 15.88 -9.15 2.71
N LEU A 25 14.63 -9.09 2.22
CA LEU A 25 13.92 -10.26 1.71
C LEU A 25 14.58 -10.88 0.48
N THR A 26 14.96 -10.06 -0.49
CA THR A 26 15.60 -10.53 -1.72
C THR A 26 16.96 -11.18 -1.46
N PRO A 27 17.91 -10.53 -0.74
CA PRO A 27 19.19 -11.17 -0.40
C PRO A 27 19.03 -12.44 0.44
N PHE A 28 18.06 -12.47 1.34
CA PHE A 28 17.76 -13.66 2.13
C PHE A 28 17.25 -14.81 1.25
N ALA A 29 16.34 -14.57 0.33
CA ALA A 29 15.84 -15.58 -0.58
C ALA A 29 16.97 -16.15 -1.45
N ILE A 30 17.90 -15.31 -1.92
CA ILE A 30 19.07 -15.74 -2.68
C ILE A 30 19.98 -16.61 -1.82
N SER A 31 20.22 -16.27 -0.56
CA SER A 31 21.03 -17.09 0.35
C SER A 31 20.44 -18.49 0.58
N LEU A 32 19.12 -18.66 0.37
CA LEU A 32 18.41 -19.94 0.37
C LEU A 32 18.46 -20.67 -0.99
N GLY A 33 19.09 -20.09 -2.02
CA GLY A 33 19.20 -20.65 -3.37
C GLY A 33 18.03 -20.29 -4.30
N ALA A 34 17.25 -19.26 -3.98
CA ALA A 34 16.15 -18.82 -4.85
C ALA A 34 16.67 -18.10 -6.10
N ALA A 35 16.16 -18.49 -7.27
CA ALA A 35 16.38 -17.74 -8.52
C ALA A 35 15.58 -16.43 -8.51
N PRO A 36 16.00 -15.39 -9.25
CA PRO A 36 15.27 -14.12 -9.35
C PRO A 36 13.80 -14.27 -9.78
N SER A 37 13.51 -15.20 -10.70
CA SER A 37 12.14 -15.51 -11.13
C SER A 37 11.27 -16.02 -9.98
N PHE A 38 11.82 -16.85 -9.09
CA PHE A 38 11.13 -17.35 -7.90
C PHE A 38 10.91 -16.23 -6.88
N ILE A 39 11.88 -15.34 -6.69
CA ILE A 39 11.76 -14.19 -5.79
C ILE A 39 10.65 -13.25 -6.28
N GLY A 40 10.60 -12.97 -7.58
CA GLY A 40 9.54 -12.18 -8.17
C GLY A 40 8.15 -12.79 -7.94
N LEU A 41 8.01 -14.11 -8.11
CA LEU A 41 6.79 -14.84 -7.79
C LEU A 41 6.43 -14.73 -6.29
N MET A 42 7.38 -14.92 -5.40
CA MET A 42 7.18 -14.85 -3.94
C MET A 42 6.70 -13.46 -3.49
N MET A 43 7.31 -12.40 -4.00
CA MET A 43 6.91 -11.01 -3.68
C MET A 43 5.53 -10.69 -4.26
N GLY A 44 5.27 -11.16 -5.48
CA GLY A 44 3.96 -11.00 -6.10
C GLY A 44 2.86 -11.75 -5.36
N LEU A 45 3.11 -12.99 -4.95
CA LEU A 45 2.12 -13.83 -4.27
C LEU A 45 1.70 -13.26 -2.90
N TYR A 46 2.61 -12.58 -2.19
CA TYR A 46 2.27 -11.80 -1.01
C TYR A 46 1.14 -10.78 -1.30
N SER A 47 1.20 -10.07 -2.42
CA SER A 47 0.19 -9.08 -2.81
C SER A 47 -1.15 -9.73 -3.21
N VAL A 48 -1.09 -10.90 -3.83
CA VAL A 48 -2.29 -11.68 -4.19
C VAL A 48 -3.02 -12.16 -2.92
N THR A 49 -2.30 -12.69 -1.95
CA THR A 49 -2.91 -13.17 -0.69
C THR A 49 -3.40 -12.04 0.20
N HIS A 50 -2.77 -10.88 0.11
CA HIS A 50 -3.18 -9.67 0.83
C HIS A 50 -4.57 -9.16 0.37
N LEU A 51 -4.92 -9.38 -0.90
CA LEU A 51 -6.20 -8.90 -1.45
C LEU A 51 -7.43 -9.55 -0.78
N PRO A 52 -7.60 -10.90 -0.75
CA PRO A 52 -8.73 -11.52 -0.07
C PRO A 52 -8.74 -11.21 1.43
N GLY A 53 -7.57 -11.08 2.06
CA GLY A 53 -7.47 -10.66 3.45
C GLY A 53 -8.08 -9.28 3.69
N ASN A 54 -7.76 -8.28 2.86
CA ASN A 54 -8.36 -6.95 2.92
C ASN A 54 -9.88 -6.95 2.69
N MET A 55 -10.36 -7.74 1.72
CA MET A 55 -11.80 -7.86 1.45
C MET A 55 -12.54 -8.47 2.65
N MET A 56 -11.99 -9.51 3.24
CA MET A 56 -12.54 -10.15 4.43
C MET A 56 -12.47 -9.22 5.65
N ALA A 57 -11.37 -8.49 5.82
CA ALA A 57 -11.17 -7.56 6.92
C ALA A 57 -12.29 -6.51 7.00
N SER A 58 -12.72 -5.94 5.88
CA SER A 58 -13.78 -4.94 5.83
C SER A 58 -15.11 -5.45 6.39
N VAL A 59 -15.42 -6.73 6.21
CA VAL A 59 -16.66 -7.36 6.68
C VAL A 59 -16.54 -7.83 8.14
N TYR A 60 -15.45 -8.53 8.45
CA TYR A 60 -15.30 -9.17 9.76
C TYR A 60 -14.96 -8.17 10.87
N VAL A 61 -14.15 -7.13 10.58
CA VAL A 61 -13.83 -6.07 11.54
C VAL A 61 -15.08 -5.32 11.97
N ASP A 62 -16.03 -5.07 11.07
CA ASP A 62 -17.28 -4.41 11.40
C ASP A 62 -18.22 -5.31 12.23
N ARG A 63 -18.16 -6.64 12.07
CA ARG A 63 -19.03 -7.58 12.77
C ARG A 63 -18.50 -8.01 14.14
N ILE A 64 -17.21 -8.29 14.23
CA ILE A 64 -16.58 -8.89 15.41
C ILE A 64 -15.91 -7.81 16.30
N GLY A 65 -15.52 -6.68 15.69
CA GLY A 65 -14.75 -5.61 16.30
C GLY A 65 -13.31 -5.57 15.83
N SER A 66 -12.63 -4.47 16.08
CA SER A 66 -11.26 -4.22 15.61
C SER A 66 -10.19 -4.91 16.45
N ARG A 67 -10.40 -4.97 17.78
CA ARG A 67 -9.41 -5.48 18.75
C ARG A 67 -8.88 -6.88 18.44
N PRO A 68 -9.73 -7.92 18.20
CA PRO A 68 -9.23 -9.27 17.96
C PRO A 68 -8.38 -9.36 16.68
N PHE A 69 -8.72 -8.56 15.66
CA PHE A 69 -7.95 -8.53 14.41
C PHE A 69 -6.61 -7.80 14.56
N ILE A 70 -6.55 -6.71 15.31
CA ILE A 70 -5.27 -6.03 15.60
C ILE A 70 -4.32 -6.95 16.35
N VAL A 71 -4.80 -7.55 17.43
CA VAL A 71 -3.99 -8.45 18.27
C VAL A 71 -3.60 -9.71 17.49
N GLY A 72 -4.57 -10.35 16.82
CA GLY A 72 -4.35 -11.56 16.07
C GLY A 72 -3.38 -11.37 14.91
N SER A 73 -3.52 -10.28 14.14
CA SER A 73 -2.61 -10.00 13.03
C SER A 73 -1.18 -9.74 13.49
N LEU A 74 -0.99 -8.96 14.55
CA LEU A 74 0.35 -8.69 15.10
C LEU A 74 1.00 -9.96 15.67
N LEU A 75 0.23 -10.77 16.41
CA LEU A 75 0.73 -12.00 17.00
C LEU A 75 1.11 -13.01 15.91
N LEU A 76 0.20 -13.29 14.97
CA LEU A 76 0.45 -14.23 13.88
C LEU A 76 1.59 -13.77 12.97
N ALA A 77 1.66 -12.46 12.64
CA ALA A 77 2.77 -11.92 11.87
C ALA A 77 4.11 -12.11 12.59
N GLY A 78 4.15 -11.84 13.90
CA GLY A 78 5.34 -12.07 14.71
C GLY A 78 5.76 -13.54 14.73
N VAL A 79 4.81 -14.47 14.92
CA VAL A 79 5.08 -15.92 14.87
C VAL A 79 5.58 -16.35 13.49
N ILE A 80 4.99 -15.83 12.41
CA ILE A 80 5.45 -16.11 11.04
C ILE A 80 6.90 -15.64 10.84
N LEU A 81 7.28 -14.47 11.37
CA LEU A 81 8.66 -13.99 11.30
C LEU A 81 9.64 -14.90 12.06
N LEU A 82 9.24 -15.42 13.23
CA LEU A 82 10.05 -16.41 13.95
C LEU A 82 10.27 -17.68 13.11
N PHE A 83 9.25 -18.15 12.41
CA PHE A 83 9.39 -19.25 11.47
C PHE A 83 10.24 -18.87 10.26
N GLN A 84 10.12 -17.65 9.72
CA GLN A 84 11.00 -17.18 8.64
C GLN A 84 12.49 -17.13 9.06
N ALA A 85 12.77 -16.89 10.33
CA ALA A 85 14.14 -16.91 10.85
C ALA A 85 14.85 -18.26 10.73
N VAL A 86 14.11 -19.37 10.67
CA VAL A 86 14.65 -20.74 10.67
C VAL A 86 14.40 -21.50 9.37
N VAL A 87 13.88 -20.85 8.33
CA VAL A 87 13.65 -21.50 7.02
C VAL A 87 14.99 -21.90 6.38
N THR A 88 14.97 -23.04 5.72
CA THR A 88 16.12 -23.62 5.00
C THR A 88 15.88 -23.76 3.49
N SER A 89 14.68 -23.44 3.03
CA SER A 89 14.27 -23.63 1.63
C SER A 89 13.47 -22.41 1.13
N PRO A 90 13.66 -22.00 -0.14
CA PRO A 90 12.87 -20.92 -0.74
C PRO A 90 11.35 -21.17 -0.71
N TRP A 91 10.93 -22.42 -0.84
CA TRP A 91 9.51 -22.80 -0.79
C TRP A 91 8.86 -22.55 0.56
N GLN A 92 9.58 -22.83 1.66
CA GLN A 92 9.11 -22.52 3.01
C GLN A 92 8.92 -21.02 3.17
N LEU A 93 9.88 -20.22 2.66
CA LEU A 93 9.82 -18.77 2.71
C LEU A 93 8.61 -18.24 1.90
N LEU A 94 8.36 -18.79 0.70
CA LEU A 94 7.21 -18.44 -0.13
C LEU A 94 5.87 -18.69 0.60
N VAL A 95 5.71 -19.86 1.21
CA VAL A 95 4.49 -20.20 1.96
C VAL A 95 4.28 -19.24 3.13
N LEU A 96 5.33 -19.02 3.94
CA LEU A 96 5.24 -18.12 5.09
C LEU A 96 4.95 -16.67 4.66
N ARG A 97 5.54 -16.19 3.57
CA ARG A 97 5.27 -14.88 3.00
C ARG A 97 3.83 -14.74 2.50
N SER A 98 3.32 -15.78 1.86
CA SER A 98 1.91 -15.81 1.40
C SER A 98 0.93 -15.75 2.58
N ILE A 99 1.19 -16.50 3.65
CA ILE A 99 0.38 -16.45 4.87
C ILE A 99 0.51 -15.09 5.55
N ALA A 100 1.72 -14.51 5.62
CA ALA A 100 1.95 -13.18 6.18
C ALA A 100 1.14 -12.10 5.43
N GLY A 101 1.08 -12.16 4.09
CA GLY A 101 0.29 -11.26 3.28
C GLY A 101 -1.18 -11.29 3.66
N PHE A 102 -1.77 -12.47 3.81
CA PHE A 102 -3.16 -12.64 4.24
C PHE A 102 -3.39 -12.12 5.66
N VAL A 103 -2.53 -12.47 6.61
CA VAL A 103 -2.66 -12.10 8.02
C VAL A 103 -2.54 -10.58 8.22
N LEU A 104 -1.54 -9.95 7.62
CA LEU A 104 -1.30 -8.51 7.77
C LEU A 104 -2.36 -7.65 7.07
N ALA A 105 -3.10 -8.20 6.13
CA ALA A 105 -4.19 -7.51 5.46
C ALA A 105 -5.31 -7.06 6.41
N PHE A 106 -5.50 -7.72 7.55
CA PHE A 106 -6.52 -7.35 8.54
C PHE A 106 -6.10 -6.17 9.43
N LEU A 107 -4.81 -5.92 9.58
CA LEU A 107 -4.30 -4.99 10.59
C LEU A 107 -4.67 -3.53 10.30
N SER A 108 -4.36 -3.05 9.10
CA SER A 108 -4.60 -1.65 8.73
C SER A 108 -6.10 -1.29 8.75
N PRO A 109 -7.01 -2.06 8.13
CA PRO A 109 -8.45 -1.80 8.23
C PRO A 109 -8.97 -1.82 9.67
N ALA A 110 -8.47 -2.74 10.52
CA ALA A 110 -8.88 -2.82 11.90
C ALA A 110 -8.44 -1.59 12.72
N CYS A 111 -7.20 -1.15 12.56
CA CYS A 111 -6.70 0.06 13.22
C CYS A 111 -7.43 1.31 12.74
N LEU A 112 -7.63 1.47 11.43
CA LEU A 112 -8.31 2.63 10.85
C LEU A 112 -9.79 2.67 11.25
N SER A 113 -10.48 1.52 11.30
CA SER A 113 -11.85 1.44 11.79
C SER A 113 -11.94 1.89 13.26
N LEU A 114 -11.00 1.47 14.10
CA LEU A 114 -11.00 1.89 15.50
C LEU A 114 -10.63 3.37 15.64
N LEU A 115 -9.65 3.89 14.88
CA LEU A 115 -9.31 5.32 14.85
C LEU A 115 -10.51 6.18 14.45
N ALA A 116 -11.26 5.77 13.42
CA ALA A 116 -12.46 6.48 12.98
C ALA A 116 -13.56 6.55 14.05
N ARG A 117 -13.63 5.54 14.92
CA ARG A 117 -14.62 5.48 16.03
C ARG A 117 -14.23 6.30 17.26
N LEU A 118 -12.97 6.78 17.37
CA LEU A 118 -12.51 7.54 18.52
C LEU A 118 -13.08 8.95 18.62
N SER A 119 -13.63 9.47 17.52
CA SER A 119 -14.30 10.79 17.50
C SER A 119 -15.54 10.74 16.63
N SER A 120 -16.58 11.45 17.05
CA SER A 120 -17.79 11.71 16.26
C SER A 120 -17.66 12.98 15.38
N ASP A 121 -16.69 13.85 15.71
CA ASP A 121 -16.41 15.06 14.94
C ASP A 121 -15.60 14.75 13.68
N THR A 122 -16.12 15.12 12.52
CA THR A 122 -15.50 14.90 11.20
C THR A 122 -14.13 15.58 11.05
N SER A 123 -13.95 16.76 11.68
CA SER A 123 -12.65 17.46 11.68
C SER A 123 -11.59 16.68 12.46
N GLN A 124 -11.95 16.16 13.63
CA GLN A 124 -11.05 15.33 14.44
C GLN A 124 -10.76 13.98 13.75
N GLN A 125 -11.76 13.35 13.13
CA GLN A 125 -11.55 12.14 12.32
C GLN A 125 -10.53 12.40 11.21
N GLY A 126 -10.65 13.52 10.48
CA GLY A 126 -9.69 13.91 9.46
C GLY A 126 -8.26 14.03 10.00
N LYS A 127 -8.07 14.64 11.17
CA LYS A 127 -6.76 14.73 11.83
C LYS A 127 -6.21 13.37 12.24
N LEU A 128 -7.07 12.48 12.75
CA LEU A 128 -6.66 11.11 13.11
C LEU A 128 -6.24 10.31 11.87
N MET A 129 -6.94 10.46 10.76
CA MET A 129 -6.55 9.79 9.50
C MET A 129 -5.26 10.37 8.92
N ALA A 130 -5.05 11.68 9.00
CA ALA A 130 -3.78 12.32 8.61
C ALA A 130 -2.60 11.82 9.46
N GLY A 131 -2.81 11.60 10.75
CA GLY A 131 -1.83 10.99 11.65
C GLY A 131 -1.37 9.60 11.19
N ASN A 132 -2.27 8.78 10.64
CA ASN A 132 -1.89 7.49 10.07
C ASN A 132 -0.93 7.66 8.87
N GLY A 133 -1.18 8.63 7.99
CA GLY A 133 -0.28 8.94 6.87
C GLY A 133 1.12 9.35 7.33
N LEU A 134 1.20 10.17 8.39
CA LEU A 134 2.47 10.58 8.99
C LEU A 134 3.23 9.37 9.56
N VAL A 135 2.54 8.51 10.31
CA VAL A 135 3.11 7.30 10.91
C VAL A 135 3.67 6.35 9.83
N HIS A 136 2.90 6.13 8.76
CA HIS A 136 3.34 5.33 7.62
C HIS A 136 4.60 5.91 6.97
N THR A 137 4.64 7.23 6.76
CA THR A 137 5.79 7.90 6.13
C THR A 137 7.03 7.83 7.03
N LEU A 138 6.90 8.09 8.33
CA LEU A 138 8.01 7.95 9.28
C LEU A 138 8.57 6.53 9.32
N ALA A 139 7.68 5.53 9.35
CA ALA A 139 8.09 4.14 9.28
C ALA A 139 8.85 3.83 7.98
N SER A 140 8.35 4.30 6.83
CA SER A 140 8.99 4.06 5.53
C SER A 140 10.36 4.71 5.38
N VAL A 141 10.63 5.83 6.07
CA VAL A 141 11.93 6.50 6.08
C VAL A 141 12.95 5.77 6.95
N LEU A 142 12.54 5.34 8.15
CA LEU A 142 13.46 4.81 9.16
C LEU A 142 13.74 3.32 8.97
N SER A 143 12.71 2.54 8.64
CA SER A 143 12.78 1.09 8.74
C SER A 143 13.71 0.41 7.73
N PRO A 144 13.87 0.83 6.46
CA PRO A 144 14.77 0.14 5.54
C PRO A 144 16.24 0.22 6.00
N ALA A 145 16.66 1.40 6.46
CA ALA A 145 18.02 1.56 7.00
C ALA A 145 18.23 0.72 8.25
N VAL A 146 17.30 0.74 9.20
CA VAL A 146 17.39 -0.05 10.43
C VAL A 146 17.35 -1.54 10.12
N GLY A 147 16.48 -2.00 9.23
CA GLY A 147 16.43 -3.40 8.79
C GLY A 147 17.74 -3.86 8.17
N ALA A 148 18.32 -3.05 7.29
CA ALA A 148 19.63 -3.35 6.69
C ALA A 148 20.75 -3.39 7.72
N ILE A 149 20.78 -2.47 8.71
CA ILE A 149 21.76 -2.46 9.81
C ILE A 149 21.61 -3.72 10.67
N LEU A 150 20.39 -4.15 10.98
CA LEU A 150 20.15 -5.36 11.76
C LEU A 150 20.78 -6.58 11.06
N VAL A 151 20.53 -6.74 9.77
CA VAL A 151 21.10 -7.86 9.01
C VAL A 151 22.60 -7.75 8.87
N ALA A 152 23.13 -6.56 8.58
CA ALA A 152 24.57 -6.36 8.42
C ALA A 152 25.36 -6.69 9.70
N LYS A 153 24.77 -6.42 10.89
CA LYS A 153 25.44 -6.67 12.18
C LYS A 153 25.14 -8.03 12.79
N LEU A 154 23.93 -8.56 12.61
CA LEU A 154 23.44 -9.72 13.36
C LEU A 154 23.06 -10.90 12.43
N GLY A 155 23.06 -10.71 11.12
CA GLY A 155 22.62 -11.69 10.14
C GLY A 155 21.10 -11.79 9.98
N PHE A 156 20.66 -12.54 8.96
CA PHE A 156 19.23 -12.66 8.59
C PHE A 156 18.39 -13.29 9.70
N THR A 157 18.83 -14.41 10.25
CA THR A 157 18.11 -15.16 11.31
C THR A 157 17.81 -14.27 12.50
N SER A 158 18.82 -13.58 13.02
CA SER A 158 18.65 -12.70 14.18
C SER A 158 17.78 -11.49 13.87
N ALA A 159 17.87 -10.93 12.66
CA ALA A 159 17.05 -9.81 12.25
C ALA A 159 15.56 -10.20 12.21
N PHE A 160 15.19 -11.31 11.57
CA PHE A 160 13.80 -11.81 11.57
C PHE A 160 13.31 -12.16 12.97
N PHE A 161 14.19 -12.75 13.81
CA PHE A 161 13.87 -13.10 15.18
C PHE A 161 13.53 -11.85 16.01
N ILE A 162 14.35 -10.80 15.92
CA ILE A 162 14.14 -9.52 16.62
C ILE A 162 12.83 -8.85 16.14
N LEU A 163 12.62 -8.76 14.83
CA LEU A 163 11.39 -8.19 14.27
C LEU A 163 10.16 -8.98 14.74
N GLY A 164 10.24 -10.32 14.73
CA GLY A 164 9.17 -11.18 15.22
C GLY A 164 8.84 -10.97 16.68
N ILE A 165 9.85 -10.88 17.55
CA ILE A 165 9.66 -10.60 18.99
C ILE A 165 9.02 -9.23 19.18
N ILE A 166 9.47 -8.20 18.45
CA ILE A 166 8.89 -6.85 18.53
C ILE A 166 7.40 -6.89 18.20
N LEU A 167 6.98 -7.62 17.14
CA LEU A 167 5.55 -7.75 16.80
C LEU A 167 4.76 -8.51 17.87
N ILE A 168 5.30 -9.60 18.44
CA ILE A 168 4.65 -10.35 19.51
C ILE A 168 4.48 -9.48 20.76
N VAL A 169 5.53 -8.78 21.19
CA VAL A 169 5.45 -7.83 22.32
C VAL A 169 4.40 -6.76 22.02
N THR A 170 4.35 -6.25 20.81
CA THR A 170 3.35 -5.27 20.37
C THR A 170 1.93 -5.85 20.43
N ALA A 171 1.74 -7.13 20.05
CA ALA A 171 0.47 -7.82 20.17
C ALA A 171 0.03 -7.95 21.64
N VAL A 172 0.96 -8.28 22.52
CA VAL A 172 0.70 -8.34 23.97
C VAL A 172 0.32 -6.96 24.51
N LEU A 173 1.03 -5.90 24.13
CA LEU A 173 0.66 -4.54 24.49
C LEU A 173 -0.74 -4.16 23.97
N ALA A 174 -1.06 -4.57 22.73
CA ALA A 174 -2.38 -4.34 22.16
C ALA A 174 -3.51 -5.01 22.95
N LEU A 175 -3.27 -6.19 23.52
CA LEU A 175 -4.23 -6.85 24.43
C LEU A 175 -4.57 -6.00 25.66
N PHE A 176 -3.60 -5.30 26.25
CA PHE A 176 -3.79 -4.52 27.47
C PHE A 176 -4.32 -3.12 27.20
N TYR A 177 -3.86 -2.47 26.13
CA TYR A 177 -4.13 -1.04 25.90
C TYR A 177 -5.28 -0.77 24.93
N ILE A 178 -5.68 -1.72 24.10
CA ILE A 178 -6.89 -1.57 23.27
C ILE A 178 -8.10 -2.02 24.08
N LYS A 179 -8.94 -1.06 24.44
CA LYS A 179 -10.26 -1.30 25.00
C LYS A 179 -11.31 -0.95 23.94
N GLU A 180 -12.07 -1.92 23.50
CA GLU A 180 -13.19 -1.73 22.58
C GLU A 180 -14.51 -1.98 23.33
N ASP A 181 -15.39 -0.98 23.32
CA ASP A 181 -16.69 -1.10 23.97
C ASP A 181 -17.66 -1.87 23.06
N LYS A 182 -17.91 -3.12 23.44
CA LYS A 182 -18.81 -4.04 22.70
C LYS A 182 -20.26 -3.54 22.68
N THR A 183 -20.65 -2.69 23.62
CA THR A 183 -22.01 -2.15 23.72
C THR A 183 -22.29 -1.20 22.55
N GLN A 184 -21.35 -0.32 22.22
CA GLN A 184 -21.44 0.57 21.06
C GLN A 184 -21.43 -0.19 19.73
N LEU A 185 -20.69 -1.29 19.65
CA LEU A 185 -20.67 -2.15 18.47
C LEU A 185 -22.03 -2.82 18.25
N ARG A 186 -22.63 -3.36 19.31
CA ARG A 186 -23.98 -3.97 19.25
C ARG A 186 -25.05 -2.95 18.90
N GLN A 187 -25.03 -1.76 19.48
CA GLN A 187 -26.01 -0.71 19.19
C GLN A 187 -25.97 -0.33 17.70
N LYS A 188 -24.79 -0.10 17.11
CA LYS A 188 -24.66 0.19 15.68
C LYS A 188 -25.09 -0.95 14.77
N LEU A 189 -24.88 -2.21 15.17
CA LEU A 189 -25.37 -3.37 14.42
C LEU A 189 -26.90 -3.46 14.49
N THR A 190 -27.50 -3.13 15.61
CA THR A 190 -28.96 -3.10 15.79
C THR A 190 -29.58 -1.93 15.03
N GLU A 191 -28.95 -0.75 15.06
CA GLU A 191 -29.39 0.42 14.26
C GLU A 191 -29.30 0.13 12.74
N LYS A 192 -28.19 -0.42 12.25
CA LYS A 192 -28.06 -0.85 10.84
C LYS A 192 -29.05 -1.95 10.47
N ALA A 193 -29.41 -2.84 11.39
CA ALA A 193 -30.43 -3.87 11.16
C ALA A 193 -31.85 -3.29 11.11
N HIS A 194 -32.11 -2.21 11.86
CA HIS A 194 -33.37 -1.47 11.80
C HIS A 194 -33.45 -0.49 10.62
N GLU A 195 -32.33 0.04 10.15
CA GLU A 195 -32.21 0.88 8.95
C GLU A 195 -32.10 0.07 7.65
N ALA A 196 -32.10 -1.27 7.70
CA ALA A 196 -32.26 -2.07 6.49
C ALA A 196 -33.57 -1.64 5.80
N PRO A 197 -33.54 -1.17 4.54
CA PRO A 197 -34.73 -0.66 3.90
C PRO A 197 -35.78 -1.77 3.89
N LYS A 198 -36.86 -1.61 4.67
CA LYS A 198 -38.13 -2.25 4.38
C LYS A 198 -38.46 -1.78 2.99
N ALA A 199 -38.34 -2.62 2.01
CA ALA A 199 -38.75 -2.30 0.64
C ALA A 199 -40.20 -1.78 0.70
N PRO A 200 -40.46 -0.54 0.35
CA PRO A 200 -41.79 -0.14 0.03
C PRO A 200 -42.02 -0.45 -1.45
N TYR A 201 -42.55 -1.62 -1.73
CA TYR A 201 -43.37 -1.76 -2.92
C TYR A 201 -44.62 -0.90 -2.68
N HIS A 202 -44.58 0.35 -3.04
CA HIS A 202 -45.79 1.02 -3.45
C HIS A 202 -45.48 2.25 -4.32
N ASN A 203 -46.19 2.28 -5.44
CA ASN A 203 -46.30 3.35 -6.43
C ASN A 203 -46.35 4.76 -5.81
N SER A 204 -45.42 5.61 -6.19
CA SER A 204 -45.69 7.02 -6.38
C SER A 204 -45.07 7.45 -7.70
N ILE A 205 -45.89 7.42 -8.71
CA ILE A 205 -45.75 8.16 -9.96
C ILE A 205 -45.74 9.65 -9.60
N ILE A 206 -44.88 10.38 -10.27
CA ILE A 206 -44.85 11.84 -10.41
C ILE A 206 -44.24 12.61 -9.23
N GLN A 207 -42.92 12.85 -9.31
CA GLN A 207 -42.37 14.21 -9.33
C GLN A 207 -40.94 14.15 -9.89
N GLY A 208 -40.73 14.91 -10.97
CA GLY A 208 -39.48 14.96 -11.68
C GLY A 208 -38.41 15.63 -10.84
N GLU A 209 -37.51 14.82 -10.31
CA GLU A 209 -36.17 15.25 -9.97
C GLU A 209 -35.22 14.65 -11.01
N ASN A 210 -34.65 15.55 -11.80
CA ASN A 210 -33.51 15.26 -12.65
C ASN A 210 -32.38 14.76 -11.77
N THR A 211 -32.40 13.48 -11.40
CA THR A 211 -31.19 12.80 -10.97
C THR A 211 -30.27 12.74 -12.19
N LEU A 212 -29.44 13.76 -12.33
CA LEU A 212 -28.27 13.71 -13.18
C LEU A 212 -27.55 12.41 -12.84
N LYS A 213 -27.79 11.37 -13.67
CA LYS A 213 -27.02 10.13 -13.63
C LYS A 213 -25.56 10.53 -13.75
N SER A 214 -24.84 10.52 -12.62
CA SER A 214 -23.41 10.72 -12.63
C SER A 214 -22.83 9.78 -13.69
N PRO A 215 -21.99 10.27 -14.61
CA PRO A 215 -21.38 9.41 -15.61
C PRO A 215 -20.68 8.24 -14.88
N PRO A 216 -20.82 7.01 -15.40
CA PRO A 216 -20.20 5.86 -14.78
C PRO A 216 -18.69 6.12 -14.68
N LEU A 217 -18.12 5.89 -13.50
CA LEU A 217 -16.69 6.01 -13.29
C LEU A 217 -15.96 5.18 -14.35
N SER A 218 -15.14 5.83 -15.18
CA SER A 218 -14.42 5.14 -16.25
C SER A 218 -13.45 4.11 -15.66
N TRP A 219 -13.52 2.87 -16.11
CA TRP A 219 -12.64 1.80 -15.65
C TRP A 219 -11.17 2.07 -15.97
N ASN A 220 -10.89 2.86 -17.01
CA ASN A 220 -9.55 3.18 -17.46
C ASN A 220 -8.71 3.86 -16.35
N ILE A 221 -9.35 4.63 -15.46
CA ILE A 221 -8.63 5.31 -14.38
C ILE A 221 -7.93 4.33 -13.41
N PHE A 222 -8.48 3.11 -13.28
CA PHE A 222 -7.90 2.09 -12.42
C PHE A 222 -6.66 1.41 -13.03
N LEU A 223 -6.31 1.69 -14.28
CA LEU A 223 -5.03 1.29 -14.86
C LEU A 223 -3.86 2.08 -14.27
N ILE A 224 -4.08 3.33 -13.84
CA ILE A 224 -3.05 4.14 -13.19
C ILE A 224 -2.51 3.45 -11.92
N PRO A 225 -3.34 3.07 -10.93
CA PRO A 225 -2.83 2.36 -9.75
C PRO A 225 -2.21 0.99 -10.09
N VAL A 226 -2.64 0.29 -11.15
CA VAL A 226 -1.94 -0.92 -11.63
C VAL A 226 -0.51 -0.58 -12.05
N GLY A 227 -0.32 0.43 -12.91
CA GLY A 227 1.00 0.86 -13.37
C GLY A 227 1.89 1.35 -12.24
N LEU A 228 1.35 2.16 -11.31
CA LEU A 228 2.07 2.68 -10.15
C LEU A 228 2.54 1.57 -9.21
N SER A 229 1.65 0.63 -8.90
CA SER A 229 1.97 -0.48 -7.99
C SER A 229 2.91 -1.49 -8.65
N CYS A 230 2.80 -1.70 -9.98
CA CYS A 230 3.73 -2.49 -10.76
C CYS A 230 5.14 -1.88 -10.69
N ALA A 231 5.28 -0.61 -11.00
CA ALA A 231 6.56 0.09 -10.93
C ALA A 231 7.17 0.09 -9.51
N GLN A 232 6.34 0.25 -8.47
CA GLN A 232 6.77 0.12 -7.10
C GLN A 232 7.26 -1.29 -6.76
N GLY A 233 6.54 -2.32 -7.21
CA GLY A 233 6.91 -3.72 -7.01
C GLY A 233 8.23 -4.06 -7.70
N ILE A 234 8.44 -3.59 -8.94
CA ILE A 234 9.70 -3.75 -9.68
C ILE A 234 10.86 -3.09 -8.91
N LEU A 235 10.68 -1.87 -8.42
CA LEU A 235 11.71 -1.17 -7.68
C LEU A 235 12.11 -1.91 -6.40
N THR A 236 11.13 -2.42 -5.64
CA THR A 236 11.38 -3.20 -4.43
C THR A 236 12.07 -4.54 -4.69
N PHE A 237 11.82 -5.14 -5.84
CA PHE A 237 12.45 -6.37 -6.28
C PHE A 237 13.89 -6.15 -6.78
N GLU A 238 14.06 -5.20 -7.70
CA GLU A 238 15.33 -5.03 -8.45
C GLU A 238 16.41 -4.32 -7.64
N LEU A 239 16.03 -3.33 -6.81
CA LEU A 239 17.01 -2.52 -6.08
C LEU A 239 17.95 -3.36 -5.19
N PRO A 240 17.46 -4.35 -4.40
CA PRO A 240 18.35 -5.24 -3.64
C PRO A 240 19.20 -6.15 -4.53
N LEU A 241 18.70 -6.58 -5.69
CA LEU A 241 19.43 -7.43 -6.63
C LEU A 241 20.62 -6.70 -7.27
N MET A 242 20.41 -5.44 -7.68
CA MET A 242 21.50 -4.62 -8.25
C MET A 242 22.66 -4.42 -7.28
N VAL A 243 22.34 -4.16 -6.01
CA VAL A 243 23.35 -3.87 -5.00
C VAL A 243 24.10 -5.12 -4.55
N GLN A 244 23.49 -6.31 -4.68
CA GLN A 244 24.09 -7.56 -4.19
C GLN A 244 25.42 -7.88 -4.84
N ASN A 245 25.62 -7.54 -6.12
CA ASN A 245 26.85 -7.86 -6.86
C ASN A 245 28.03 -6.94 -6.49
N ASN A 246 27.77 -5.69 -6.07
CA ASN A 246 28.79 -4.66 -5.91
C ASN A 246 28.68 -3.82 -4.62
N GLY A 247 27.76 -4.17 -3.71
CA GLY A 247 27.49 -3.35 -2.53
C GLY A 247 27.10 -4.16 -1.30
N SER A 248 26.87 -3.45 -0.20
CA SER A 248 26.40 -4.04 1.06
C SER A 248 24.89 -3.90 1.20
N ILE A 249 24.29 -4.75 2.02
CA ILE A 249 22.87 -4.65 2.37
C ILE A 249 22.51 -3.27 2.98
N MET A 250 23.48 -2.61 3.64
CA MET A 250 23.32 -1.25 4.15
C MET A 250 23.07 -0.25 3.03
N THR A 251 23.77 -0.40 1.90
CA THR A 251 23.55 0.44 0.72
C THR A 251 22.11 0.33 0.22
N THR A 252 21.58 -0.89 0.13
CA THR A 252 20.18 -1.12 -0.23
C THR A 252 19.21 -0.43 0.73
N GLY A 253 19.44 -0.54 2.03
CA GLY A 253 18.64 0.15 3.04
C GLY A 253 18.67 1.67 2.88
N LEU A 254 19.83 2.25 2.63
CA LEU A 254 19.99 3.68 2.38
C LEU A 254 19.25 4.12 1.10
N LEU A 255 19.30 3.35 0.02
CA LEU A 255 18.59 3.67 -1.21
C LEU A 255 17.07 3.73 -1.01
N PHE A 256 16.50 2.78 -0.27
CA PHE A 256 15.07 2.85 0.09
C PHE A 256 14.74 4.04 0.99
N THR A 257 15.65 4.39 1.92
CA THR A 257 15.51 5.58 2.76
C THR A 257 15.52 6.87 1.91
N VAL A 258 16.37 6.97 0.90
CA VAL A 258 16.41 8.11 -0.03
C VAL A 258 15.08 8.26 -0.79
N ILE A 259 14.51 7.15 -1.29
CA ILE A 259 13.18 7.17 -1.94
C ILE A 259 12.11 7.68 -0.96
N SER A 260 12.12 7.19 0.27
CA SER A 260 11.14 7.58 1.28
C SER A 260 11.30 9.04 1.72
N LEU A 261 12.54 9.53 1.80
CA LEU A 261 12.83 10.96 2.04
C LEU A 261 12.27 11.83 0.91
N GLY A 262 12.44 11.43 -0.34
CA GLY A 262 11.83 12.13 -1.48
C GLY A 262 10.31 12.25 -1.32
N SER A 263 9.63 11.17 -0.93
CA SER A 263 8.19 11.18 -0.66
C SER A 263 7.83 12.09 0.51
N LEU A 264 8.61 12.08 1.57
CA LEU A 264 8.40 12.95 2.75
C LEU A 264 8.53 14.42 2.38
N ILE A 265 9.56 14.80 1.61
CA ILE A 265 9.77 16.18 1.15
C ILE A 265 8.52 16.70 0.44
N THR A 266 7.98 15.95 -0.51
CA THR A 266 6.78 16.39 -1.27
C THR A 266 5.50 16.36 -0.44
N LEU A 267 5.35 15.45 0.51
CA LEU A 267 4.23 15.46 1.45
C LEU A 267 4.26 16.69 2.37
N CYS A 268 5.44 17.18 2.72
CA CYS A 268 5.59 18.43 3.48
C CYS A 268 5.29 19.68 2.64
N MET A 269 5.34 19.60 1.30
CA MET A 269 5.01 20.71 0.40
C MET A 269 3.49 20.88 0.24
N LEU A 270 2.83 21.35 1.31
CA LEU A 270 1.36 21.46 1.36
C LEU A 270 0.75 22.34 0.25
N PHE A 271 1.52 23.28 -0.32
CA PHE A 271 1.07 24.14 -1.42
C PHE A 271 0.72 23.34 -2.69
N ILE A 272 1.33 22.16 -2.89
CA ILE A 272 1.03 21.28 -4.02
C ILE A 272 -0.45 20.83 -3.99
N ASN A 273 -1.05 20.75 -2.80
CA ASN A 273 -2.46 20.35 -2.64
C ASN A 273 -3.46 21.37 -3.19
N ARG A 274 -3.04 22.58 -3.54
CA ARG A 274 -3.88 23.61 -4.17
C ARG A 274 -4.19 23.31 -5.64
N PHE A 275 -3.35 22.48 -6.29
CA PHE A 275 -3.53 22.12 -7.69
C PHE A 275 -4.55 20.99 -7.83
N ASN A 276 -5.23 20.94 -9.00
CA ASN A 276 -6.21 19.91 -9.30
C ASN A 276 -5.62 18.50 -9.15
N PRO A 277 -6.28 17.59 -8.41
CA PRO A 277 -5.78 16.24 -8.18
C PRO A 277 -5.53 15.43 -9.46
N ALA A 278 -6.36 15.61 -10.50
CA ALA A 278 -6.19 14.93 -11.78
C ALA A 278 -4.85 15.33 -12.44
N TYR A 279 -4.56 16.64 -12.52
CA TYR A 279 -3.28 17.12 -13.08
C TYR A 279 -2.09 16.61 -12.28
N ARG A 280 -2.16 16.64 -10.95
CA ARG A 280 -1.09 16.13 -10.07
C ARG A 280 -0.85 14.63 -10.29
N THR A 281 -1.91 13.85 -10.46
CA THR A 281 -1.81 12.42 -10.72
C THR A 281 -1.16 12.16 -12.06
N VAL A 282 -1.62 12.83 -13.13
CA VAL A 282 -1.10 12.61 -14.48
C VAL A 282 0.36 13.10 -14.59
N LEU A 283 0.65 14.35 -14.20
CA LEU A 283 2.00 14.90 -14.28
C LEU A 283 2.99 14.13 -13.40
N GLY A 284 2.58 13.77 -12.19
CA GLY A 284 3.41 12.96 -11.30
C GLY A 284 3.67 11.56 -11.84
N SER A 285 2.69 10.94 -12.51
CA SER A 285 2.87 9.63 -13.15
C SER A 285 3.76 9.72 -14.39
N ILE A 286 3.67 10.81 -15.17
CA ILE A 286 4.58 11.07 -16.29
C ILE A 286 6.01 11.27 -15.78
N SER A 287 6.19 12.10 -14.73
CA SER A 287 7.51 12.31 -14.12
C SER A 287 8.09 10.98 -13.61
N LEU A 288 7.26 10.15 -12.97
CA LEU A 288 7.67 8.85 -12.50
C LEU A 288 8.10 7.92 -13.66
N ALA A 289 7.35 7.90 -14.76
CA ALA A 289 7.71 7.13 -15.95
C ALA A 289 9.06 7.60 -16.54
N ILE A 290 9.27 8.91 -16.64
CA ILE A 290 10.55 9.48 -17.11
C ILE A 290 11.71 9.04 -16.21
N PHE A 291 11.56 9.08 -14.87
CA PHE A 291 12.63 8.66 -13.96
C PHE A 291 12.93 7.16 -14.05
N TYR A 292 11.92 6.32 -14.26
CA TYR A 292 12.16 4.89 -14.53
C TYR A 292 12.85 4.67 -15.89
N PHE A 293 12.52 5.47 -16.91
CA PHE A 293 13.24 5.43 -18.19
C PHE A 293 14.71 5.85 -18.03
N LEU A 294 15.00 6.89 -17.25
CA LEU A 294 16.37 7.30 -16.97
C LEU A 294 17.16 6.22 -16.21
N LEU A 295 16.52 5.47 -15.30
CA LEU A 295 17.15 4.30 -14.67
C LEU A 295 17.41 3.17 -15.68
N ALA A 296 16.50 2.97 -16.63
CA ALA A 296 16.60 1.89 -17.62
C ALA A 296 17.70 2.14 -18.66
N THR A 297 18.04 3.41 -18.90
CA THR A 297 19.04 3.84 -19.91
C THR A 297 20.40 4.19 -19.31
N ASP A 298 20.61 3.94 -18.02
CA ASP A 298 21.84 4.31 -17.30
C ASP A 298 22.26 5.76 -17.56
N ALA A 299 21.27 6.69 -17.50
CA ALA A 299 21.49 8.10 -17.77
C ALA A 299 22.63 8.66 -16.88
N PRO A 300 23.45 9.61 -17.39
CA PRO A 300 24.59 10.17 -16.65
C PRO A 300 24.14 11.13 -15.51
N ILE A 301 23.21 10.66 -14.68
CA ILE A 301 22.67 11.35 -13.52
C ILE A 301 22.96 10.49 -12.28
N PRO A 302 23.34 11.08 -11.14
CA PRO A 302 23.59 10.32 -9.92
C PRO A 302 22.39 9.42 -9.57
N PHE A 303 22.62 8.12 -9.45
CA PHE A 303 21.59 7.11 -9.17
C PHE A 303 20.71 7.47 -7.96
N MET A 304 21.33 7.92 -6.86
CA MET A 304 20.60 8.41 -5.67
C MET A 304 19.69 9.60 -5.98
N GLY A 305 20.10 10.49 -6.90
CA GLY A 305 19.31 11.63 -7.33
C GLY A 305 18.03 11.19 -8.03
N ILE A 306 18.12 10.22 -8.95
CA ILE A 306 16.94 9.67 -9.63
C ILE A 306 16.00 8.99 -8.62
N LEU A 307 16.54 8.23 -7.66
CA LEU A 307 15.73 7.58 -6.62
C LEU A 307 15.01 8.60 -5.71
N LEU A 308 15.67 9.71 -5.38
CA LEU A 308 15.03 10.80 -4.66
C LEU A 308 13.86 11.40 -5.45
N LEU A 309 14.05 11.64 -6.76
CA LEU A 309 13.01 12.16 -7.66
C LEU A 309 11.86 11.17 -7.85
N ILE A 310 12.14 9.86 -7.91
CA ILE A 310 11.11 8.81 -7.87
C ILE A 310 10.30 8.91 -6.58
N GLY A 311 10.98 9.06 -5.45
CA GLY A 311 10.32 9.26 -4.15
C GLY A 311 9.43 10.50 -4.15
N MET A 312 9.94 11.64 -4.64
CA MET A 312 9.18 12.89 -4.74
C MET A 312 7.93 12.72 -5.61
N SER A 313 8.03 12.09 -6.76
CA SER A 313 6.89 11.81 -7.64
C SER A 313 5.85 10.94 -6.96
N LYS A 314 6.27 9.90 -6.24
CA LYS A 314 5.37 9.05 -5.45
C LYS A 314 4.63 9.82 -4.38
N GLY A 315 5.30 10.71 -3.65
CA GLY A 315 4.71 11.55 -2.63
C GLY A 315 3.62 12.49 -3.16
N ILE A 316 3.66 12.83 -4.44
CA ILE A 316 2.63 13.63 -5.14
C ILE A 316 1.49 12.72 -5.61
N VAL A 317 1.81 11.62 -6.31
CA VAL A 317 0.84 10.82 -7.07
C VAL A 317 -0.15 10.08 -6.17
N PHE A 318 0.31 9.39 -5.12
CA PHE A 318 -0.56 8.54 -4.32
C PHE A 318 -1.68 9.32 -3.59
N PRO A 319 -1.40 10.45 -2.91
CA PRO A 319 -2.46 11.27 -2.32
C PRO A 319 -3.35 11.92 -3.37
N ALA A 320 -2.78 12.37 -4.49
CA ALA A 320 -3.53 12.99 -5.58
C ALA A 320 -4.52 12.02 -6.22
N LEU A 321 -4.09 10.80 -6.52
CA LEU A 321 -4.94 9.74 -7.08
C LEU A 321 -6.11 9.41 -6.15
N SER A 322 -5.84 9.24 -4.86
CA SER A 322 -6.90 8.99 -3.86
C SER A 322 -7.91 10.13 -3.81
N HIS A 323 -7.44 11.38 -3.82
CA HIS A 323 -8.30 12.56 -3.83
C HIS A 323 -9.12 12.65 -5.14
N TRP A 324 -8.49 12.38 -6.28
CA TRP A 324 -9.18 12.36 -7.57
C TRP A 324 -10.29 11.31 -7.63
N LEU A 325 -10.04 10.10 -7.15
CA LEU A 325 -11.04 9.04 -7.07
C LEU A 325 -12.21 9.41 -6.14
N ILE A 326 -11.95 10.11 -5.03
CA ILE A 326 -13.00 10.65 -4.15
C ILE A 326 -13.89 11.66 -4.91
N GLN A 327 -13.29 12.59 -5.65
CA GLN A 327 -14.03 13.56 -6.45
C GLN A 327 -14.90 12.91 -7.52
N LEU A 328 -14.38 11.88 -8.20
CA LEU A 328 -15.12 11.15 -9.25
C LEU A 328 -16.25 10.27 -8.71
N SER A 329 -16.17 9.85 -7.45
CA SER A 329 -17.21 9.03 -6.81
C SER A 329 -18.45 9.84 -6.36
N ASN A 330 -18.45 11.17 -6.51
CA ASN A 330 -19.54 12.10 -6.17
C ASN A 330 -20.17 11.87 -4.78
N GLY A 331 -19.37 11.50 -3.79
CA GLY A 331 -19.85 11.27 -2.43
C GLY A 331 -20.65 9.98 -2.23
N GLN A 332 -20.89 9.21 -3.30
CA GLN A 332 -21.62 7.94 -3.24
C GLN A 332 -20.67 6.78 -3.57
N LYS A 333 -20.76 5.67 -2.81
CA LYS A 333 -20.02 4.42 -3.09
C LYS A 333 -18.50 4.49 -2.90
N TYR A 334 -17.98 5.31 -1.98
CA TYR A 334 -16.55 5.35 -1.65
C TYR A 334 -15.97 3.95 -1.41
N GLY A 335 -16.66 3.11 -0.66
CA GLY A 335 -16.21 1.74 -0.37
C GLY A 335 -15.92 0.94 -1.63
N ARG A 336 -16.82 1.00 -2.64
CA ARG A 336 -16.61 0.30 -3.92
C ARG A 336 -15.42 0.85 -4.68
N THR A 337 -15.26 2.17 -4.75
CA THR A 337 -14.15 2.82 -5.45
C THR A 337 -12.80 2.44 -4.83
N PHE A 338 -12.70 2.48 -3.49
CA PHE A 338 -11.46 2.09 -2.79
C PHE A 338 -11.21 0.58 -2.82
N SER A 339 -12.24 -0.26 -2.87
CA SER A 339 -12.07 -1.70 -3.08
C SER A 339 -11.50 -1.99 -4.46
N ILE A 340 -11.98 -1.33 -5.52
CA ILE A 340 -11.45 -1.48 -6.88
C ILE A 340 -10.02 -0.94 -6.94
N LEU A 341 -9.73 0.19 -6.27
CA LEU A 341 -8.36 0.72 -6.14
C LEU A 341 -7.43 -0.31 -5.49
N ALA A 342 -7.86 -0.94 -4.41
CA ALA A 342 -7.08 -1.98 -3.73
C ALA A 342 -6.82 -3.20 -4.63
N ILE A 343 -7.84 -3.65 -5.37
CA ILE A 343 -7.70 -4.73 -6.35
C ILE A 343 -6.70 -4.36 -7.43
N ALA A 344 -6.85 -3.18 -8.04
CA ALA A 344 -5.96 -2.69 -9.09
C ALA A 344 -4.50 -2.58 -8.59
N SER A 345 -4.31 -2.03 -7.38
CA SER A 345 -3.00 -1.94 -6.76
C SER A 345 -2.39 -3.32 -6.47
N SER A 346 -3.18 -4.28 -6.02
CA SER A 346 -2.70 -5.65 -5.77
C SER A 346 -2.31 -6.38 -7.05
N ILE A 347 -3.07 -6.17 -8.15
CA ILE A 347 -2.72 -6.70 -9.47
C ILE A 347 -1.37 -6.13 -9.91
N GLY A 348 -1.17 -4.81 -9.81
CA GLY A 348 0.10 -4.19 -10.15
C GLY A 348 1.25 -4.68 -9.29
N ALA A 349 1.04 -4.76 -7.98
CA ALA A 349 2.05 -5.23 -7.02
C ALA A 349 2.42 -6.72 -7.21
N PHE A 350 1.52 -7.52 -7.79
CA PHE A 350 1.84 -8.87 -8.25
C PHE A 350 2.63 -8.85 -9.56
N LEU A 351 2.09 -8.14 -10.57
CA LEU A 351 2.67 -8.15 -11.91
C LEU A 351 4.09 -7.59 -11.93
N GLY A 352 4.38 -6.56 -11.13
CA GLY A 352 5.69 -5.90 -11.12
C GLY A 352 6.84 -6.85 -10.83
N PRO A 353 6.94 -7.40 -9.61
CA PRO A 353 8.03 -8.32 -9.27
C PRO A 353 8.01 -9.59 -10.12
N PHE A 354 6.83 -10.10 -10.48
CA PHE A 354 6.69 -11.28 -11.31
C PHE A 354 7.28 -11.06 -12.70
N LEU A 355 6.89 -10.01 -13.42
CA LEU A 355 7.44 -9.68 -14.74
C LEU A 355 8.94 -9.36 -14.66
N ALA A 356 9.36 -8.59 -13.66
CA ALA A 356 10.77 -8.29 -13.45
C ALA A 356 11.60 -9.58 -13.27
N GLY A 357 11.12 -10.50 -12.42
CA GLY A 357 11.81 -11.75 -12.17
C GLY A 357 11.91 -12.68 -13.39
N GLN A 358 10.90 -12.66 -14.28
CA GLN A 358 10.90 -13.50 -15.50
C GLN A 358 11.64 -12.88 -16.68
N LEU A 359 11.62 -11.55 -16.81
CA LEU A 359 12.09 -10.86 -18.01
C LEU A 359 13.40 -10.10 -17.82
N ARG A 360 13.98 -10.08 -16.61
CA ARG A 360 15.18 -9.29 -16.32
C ARG A 360 16.41 -9.61 -17.18
N ASP A 361 16.52 -10.83 -17.64
CA ASP A 361 17.65 -11.28 -18.49
C ASP A 361 17.51 -10.82 -19.94
N PHE A 362 16.31 -10.37 -20.34
CA PHE A 362 16.00 -9.92 -21.70
C PHE A 362 15.78 -8.41 -21.77
N ILE A 363 15.15 -7.82 -20.72
CA ILE A 363 14.74 -6.42 -20.71
C ILE A 363 15.01 -5.86 -19.32
N SER A 364 15.53 -4.62 -19.26
CA SER A 364 15.70 -3.92 -17.98
C SER A 364 14.37 -3.86 -17.21
N PRO A 365 14.31 -4.29 -15.96
CA PRO A 365 13.09 -4.19 -15.15
C PRO A 365 12.56 -2.76 -15.00
N TYR A 366 13.45 -1.77 -15.00
CA TYR A 366 13.06 -0.36 -14.97
C TYR A 366 12.37 0.08 -16.26
N PHE A 367 12.77 -0.50 -17.42
CA PHE A 367 12.09 -0.27 -18.69
C PHE A 367 10.66 -0.85 -18.67
N ILE A 368 10.46 -2.01 -18.07
CA ILE A 368 9.11 -2.57 -17.86
C ILE A 368 8.26 -1.59 -17.02
N SER A 369 8.81 -0.99 -15.98
CA SER A 369 8.11 0.04 -15.16
C SER A 369 7.69 1.24 -16.00
N PHE A 370 8.59 1.74 -16.85
CA PHE A 370 8.30 2.84 -17.78
C PHE A 370 7.16 2.49 -18.73
N VAL A 371 7.21 1.33 -19.37
CA VAL A 371 6.19 0.86 -20.32
C VAL A 371 4.84 0.72 -19.62
N MET A 372 4.78 0.09 -18.46
CA MET A 372 3.54 -0.11 -17.71
C MET A 372 2.88 1.21 -17.28
N LEU A 373 3.69 2.19 -16.83
CA LEU A 373 3.19 3.53 -16.49
C LEU A 373 2.70 4.28 -17.72
N THR A 374 3.45 4.23 -18.82
CA THR A 374 3.09 4.89 -20.08
C THR A 374 1.81 4.30 -20.68
N LEU A 375 1.67 2.98 -20.69
CA LEU A 375 0.44 2.32 -21.13
C LEU A 375 -0.75 2.70 -20.26
N ALA A 376 -0.59 2.71 -18.95
CA ALA A 376 -1.65 3.12 -18.03
C ALA A 376 -2.13 4.56 -18.30
N LEU A 377 -1.21 5.47 -18.60
CA LEU A 377 -1.51 6.85 -18.94
C LEU A 377 -2.15 6.96 -20.33
N ALA A 378 -1.62 6.25 -21.34
CA ALA A 378 -2.15 6.27 -22.70
C ALA A 378 -3.60 5.77 -22.78
N PHE A 379 -3.91 4.66 -22.09
CA PHE A 379 -5.29 4.15 -22.02
C PHE A 379 -6.23 5.09 -21.28
N ASN A 380 -5.73 5.88 -20.34
CA ASN A 380 -6.55 6.88 -19.64
C ASN A 380 -6.77 8.14 -20.49
N ALA A 381 -5.88 8.47 -21.41
CA ALA A 381 -6.04 9.59 -22.34
C ALA A 381 -7.01 9.28 -23.50
N LEU A 382 -7.28 7.99 -23.77
CA LEU A 382 -8.24 7.60 -24.81
C LEU A 382 -9.67 7.96 -24.36
N PRO A 383 -10.44 8.69 -25.20
CA PRO A 383 -11.82 9.04 -24.88
C PRO A 383 -12.64 7.76 -24.76
N ASP A 384 -13.33 7.64 -23.65
CA ASP A 384 -14.28 6.54 -23.43
C ASP A 384 -15.37 6.63 -24.51
N ARG A 385 -15.49 5.65 -25.39
CA ARG A 385 -16.50 5.60 -26.47
C ARG A 385 -17.94 5.74 -25.97
N LYS A 386 -18.16 5.74 -24.65
CA LYS A 386 -19.48 5.81 -24.00
C LYS A 386 -19.76 7.13 -23.25
N SER A 387 -18.81 8.07 -23.18
CA SER A 387 -19.04 9.37 -22.55
C SER A 387 -18.85 10.50 -23.58
N PRO A 388 -19.91 11.16 -24.03
CA PRO A 388 -19.75 12.40 -24.74
C PRO A 388 -19.27 13.49 -23.74
N ASN A 389 -18.17 14.18 -24.06
CA ASN A 389 -17.66 15.39 -23.41
C ASN A 389 -16.81 15.26 -22.15
N LEU A 390 -15.60 14.71 -22.27
CA LEU A 390 -14.51 15.04 -21.35
C LEU A 390 -13.47 16.01 -21.96
N SER A 391 -13.51 16.22 -23.28
CA SER A 391 -12.60 17.12 -24.01
C SER A 391 -12.78 18.61 -23.70
N SER A 392 -13.93 19.02 -23.16
CA SER A 392 -14.19 20.44 -22.83
C SER A 392 -13.80 20.85 -21.40
N LYS A 393 -13.28 19.95 -20.58
CA LYS A 393 -12.83 20.23 -19.22
C LYS A 393 -11.31 20.17 -19.03
N LEU A 394 -10.55 19.94 -20.12
CA LEU A 394 -9.09 19.89 -20.13
C LEU A 394 -8.45 21.13 -20.79
N LEU A 395 -9.24 22.11 -21.19
CA LEU A 395 -8.79 23.44 -21.62
C LEU A 395 -9.24 24.48 -20.54
#